data_9a3ce21bd1642a7efebb547683a9ef82
#
_entry.id   9a3ce21bd1642a7efebb547683a9ef82
#
_cell.length_a   1.000
_cell.length_b   1.000
_cell.length_c   1.000
_cell.angle_alpha   90.00
_cell.angle_beta   90.00
_cell.angle_gamma   90.00
#
_symmetry.space_group_name_H-M   'P 1'
#
loop_
_entity.id
_entity.type
_entity.pdbx_description
1 polymer ?
#
loop_
_entity_poly.entity_id
_entity_poly.type
_entity_poly.pdbx_seq_one_letter_code
_entity_poly.pdbx_strand_id
1 'polypeptide(L)'
;LEIIKILTEKMPLASDVDLNEIAVSTQNYTGADLTSLCREAAVNAMQNNSHKITSNDFAAGIKKIKPSITQEIDQWYNTVKDKVSNVIPKYTDKTFYG
;
A
#
# COMPACT_ATOMS: atom_id res chain seq x y z
N LEU A 1 -3.66 -10.03 -2.64
CA LEU A 1 -4.15 -10.98 -1.63
C LEU A 1 -3.07 -11.93 -1.16
N GLU A 2 -2.24 -12.41 -2.08
CA GLU A 2 -1.17 -13.34 -1.74
C GLU A 2 -0.20 -12.75 -0.72
N ILE A 3 0.20 -11.50 -0.91
CA ILE A 3 1.16 -10.84 -0.03
C ILE A 3 0.55 -10.66 1.36
N ILE A 4 -0.70 -10.24 1.45
CA ILE A 4 -1.34 -10.05 2.74
C ILE A 4 -1.51 -11.37 3.47
N LYS A 5 -1.77 -12.46 2.75
CA LYS A 5 -1.85 -13.78 3.36
C LYS A 5 -0.52 -14.20 3.97
N ILE A 6 0.58 -13.98 3.23
CA ILE A 6 1.91 -14.32 3.71
C ILE A 6 2.25 -13.50 4.96
N LEU A 7 1.99 -12.20 4.92
CA LEU A 7 2.30 -11.30 6.04
C LEU A 7 1.49 -11.63 7.29
N THR A 8 0.27 -12.12 7.13
CA THR A 8 -0.61 -12.40 8.25
C THR A 8 -0.61 -13.86 8.69
N GLU A 9 0.17 -14.70 8.02
CA GLU A 9 0.16 -16.15 8.25
C GLU A 9 0.39 -16.52 9.70
N LYS A 10 1.32 -15.82 10.37
CA LYS A 10 1.67 -16.11 11.77
C LYS A 10 1.05 -15.13 12.75
N MET A 11 0.17 -14.27 12.30
CA MET A 11 -0.48 -13.28 13.18
C MET A 11 -1.76 -13.87 13.77
N PRO A 12 -2.03 -13.57 15.05
CA PRO A 12 -3.27 -14.05 15.70
C PRO A 12 -4.46 -13.19 15.26
N LEU A 13 -5.08 -13.56 14.14
CA LEU A 13 -6.20 -12.82 13.59
C LEU A 13 -7.51 -13.24 14.27
N ALA A 14 -8.36 -12.26 14.54
CA ALA A 14 -9.71 -12.52 15.01
C ALA A 14 -10.58 -13.04 13.88
N SER A 15 -11.68 -13.68 14.22
CA SER A 15 -12.56 -14.29 13.22
C SER A 15 -13.28 -13.27 12.34
N ASP A 16 -13.34 -12.01 12.76
CA ASP A 16 -13.99 -10.95 11.99
C ASP A 16 -13.10 -10.35 10.89
N VAL A 17 -11.84 -10.78 10.80
CA VAL A 17 -10.90 -10.28 9.80
C VAL A 17 -11.13 -10.99 8.47
N ASP A 18 -11.44 -10.21 7.44
CA ASP A 18 -11.61 -10.71 6.08
C ASP A 18 -10.45 -10.18 5.23
N LEU A 19 -9.52 -11.07 4.89
CA LEU A 19 -8.33 -10.70 4.12
C LEU A 19 -8.67 -10.23 2.71
N ASN A 20 -9.76 -10.72 2.15
CA ASN A 20 -10.20 -10.26 0.82
C ASN A 20 -10.62 -8.79 0.88
N GLU A 21 -11.34 -8.41 1.93
CA GLU A 21 -11.77 -7.04 2.13
C GLU A 21 -10.58 -6.11 2.32
N ILE A 22 -9.61 -6.55 3.12
CA ILE A 22 -8.38 -5.79 3.33
C ILE A 22 -7.62 -5.64 2.01
N ALA A 23 -7.53 -6.69 1.22
CA ALA A 23 -6.84 -6.64 -0.07
C ALA A 23 -7.48 -5.63 -1.00
N VAL A 24 -8.82 -5.57 -1.03
CA VAL A 24 -9.53 -4.58 -1.84
C VAL A 24 -9.23 -3.16 -1.35
N SER A 25 -9.21 -2.95 -0.04
CA SER A 25 -8.97 -1.64 0.55
C SER A 25 -7.54 -1.15 0.36
N THR A 26 -6.60 -2.05 0.05
CA THR A 26 -5.17 -1.74 -0.05
C THR A 26 -4.61 -1.96 -1.44
N GLN A 27 -5.44 -1.83 -2.46
CA GLN A 27 -5.02 -2.11 -3.85
C GLN A 27 -3.83 -1.28 -4.31
N ASN A 28 -3.69 -0.06 -3.79
CA ASN A 28 -2.60 0.83 -4.16
C ASN A 28 -1.40 0.74 -3.23
N TYR A 29 -1.44 -0.17 -2.27
CA TYR A 29 -0.34 -0.35 -1.33
C TYR A 29 0.77 -1.18 -1.96
N THR A 30 2.02 -0.79 -1.67
CA THR A 30 3.19 -1.61 -2.00
C THR A 30 3.34 -2.71 -0.95
N GLY A 31 4.27 -3.64 -1.19
CA GLY A 31 4.59 -4.66 -0.18
C GLY A 31 5.07 -4.04 1.13
N ALA A 32 5.86 -2.96 1.05
CA ALA A 32 6.32 -2.24 2.24
C ALA A 32 5.16 -1.60 2.98
N ASP A 33 4.20 -1.02 2.25
CA ASP A 33 3.01 -0.42 2.85
C ASP A 33 2.18 -1.48 3.57
N LEU A 34 2.02 -2.65 2.97
CA LEU A 34 1.28 -3.76 3.59
C LEU A 34 1.97 -4.25 4.85
N THR A 35 3.30 -4.33 4.84
CA THR A 35 4.07 -4.69 6.02
C THR A 35 3.85 -3.69 7.15
N SER A 36 3.87 -2.40 6.82
CA SER A 36 3.62 -1.34 7.78
C SER A 36 2.20 -1.41 8.33
N LEU A 37 1.22 -1.71 7.46
CA LEU A 37 -0.17 -1.87 7.87
C LEU A 37 -0.33 -3.01 8.87
N CYS A 38 0.28 -4.16 8.59
CA CYS A 38 0.21 -5.30 9.49
C CYS A 38 0.82 -4.97 10.86
N ARG A 39 1.94 -4.25 10.85
CA ARG A 39 2.60 -3.80 12.08
C ARG A 39 1.69 -2.86 12.87
N GLU A 40 1.10 -1.88 12.19
CA GLU A 40 0.20 -0.93 12.85
C GLU A 40 -1.03 -1.62 13.44
N ALA A 41 -1.60 -2.57 12.71
CA ALA A 41 -2.74 -3.33 13.22
C ALA A 41 -2.36 -4.11 14.48
N ALA A 42 -1.19 -4.74 14.48
CA ALA A 42 -0.69 -5.48 15.64
C ALA A 42 -0.45 -4.55 16.83
N VAL A 43 0.17 -3.40 16.59
CA VAL A 43 0.43 -2.40 17.64
C VAL A 43 -0.89 -1.91 18.22
N ASN A 44 -1.86 -1.61 17.36
CA ASN A 44 -3.17 -1.14 17.81
C ASN A 44 -3.86 -2.18 18.70
N ALA A 45 -3.78 -3.45 18.32
CA ALA A 45 -4.33 -4.54 19.12
C ALA A 45 -3.65 -4.62 20.50
N MET A 46 -2.34 -4.49 20.53
CA MET A 46 -1.57 -4.51 21.77
C MET A 46 -1.95 -3.35 22.69
N GLN A 47 -2.13 -2.16 22.11
CA GLN A 47 -2.54 -0.98 22.88
C GLN A 47 -3.91 -1.13 23.49
N ASN A 48 -4.77 -1.92 22.85
CA ASN A 48 -6.11 -2.21 23.35
C ASN A 48 -6.16 -3.46 24.24
N ASN A 49 -5.00 -4.00 24.59
CA ASN A 49 -4.87 -5.22 25.39
C ASN A 49 -5.60 -6.40 24.77
N SER A 50 -5.64 -6.44 23.44
CA SER A 50 -6.29 -7.53 22.72
C SER A 50 -5.29 -8.64 22.41
N HIS A 51 -5.75 -9.87 22.54
CA HIS A 51 -4.94 -11.04 22.20
C HIS A 51 -5.00 -11.38 20.72
N LYS A 52 -5.93 -10.78 20.01
CA LYS A 52 -6.10 -11.02 18.56
C LYS A 52 -6.23 -9.70 17.82
N ILE A 53 -5.79 -9.70 16.57
CA ILE A 53 -5.89 -8.53 15.72
C ILE A 53 -7.25 -8.57 15.04
N THR A 54 -8.04 -7.52 15.24
CA THR A 54 -9.41 -7.47 14.74
C THR A 54 -9.50 -6.66 13.45
N SER A 55 -10.66 -6.72 12.82
CA SER A 55 -10.97 -5.89 11.67
C SER A 55 -10.81 -4.39 11.99
N ASN A 56 -11.19 -3.97 13.20
CA ASN A 56 -11.02 -2.57 13.62
C ASN A 56 -9.55 -2.17 13.72
N ASP A 57 -8.68 -3.09 14.11
CA ASP A 57 -7.25 -2.81 14.17
C ASP A 57 -6.70 -2.54 12.78
N PHE A 58 -7.11 -3.31 11.78
CA PHE A 58 -6.72 -3.07 10.40
C PHE A 58 -7.31 -1.77 9.87
N ALA A 59 -8.55 -1.46 10.21
CA ALA A 59 -9.18 -0.20 9.80
C ALA A 59 -8.41 1.00 10.36
N ALA A 60 -7.99 0.94 11.62
CA ALA A 60 -7.17 1.98 12.23
C ALA A 60 -5.83 2.11 11.54
N GLY A 61 -5.20 0.98 11.17
CA GLY A 61 -3.94 0.96 10.46
C GLY A 61 -4.08 1.58 9.07
N ILE A 62 -5.14 1.28 8.35
CA ILE A 62 -5.38 1.83 7.02
C ILE A 62 -5.50 3.36 7.07
N LYS A 63 -6.06 3.91 8.13
CA LYS A 63 -6.13 5.35 8.30
C LYS A 63 -4.77 6.00 8.47
N LYS A 64 -3.83 5.28 9.10
CA LYS A 64 -2.48 5.80 9.37
C LYS A 64 -1.53 5.57 8.20
N ILE A 65 -1.62 4.42 7.56
CA ILE A 65 -0.69 4.04 6.50
C ILE A 65 -1.31 4.42 5.16
N LYS A 66 -0.72 5.40 4.52
CA LYS A 66 -1.16 5.83 3.19
C LYS A 66 -0.30 5.16 2.13
N PRO A 67 -0.84 4.91 0.92
CA PRO A 67 -0.02 4.34 -0.14
C PRO A 67 1.22 5.18 -0.41
N SER A 68 2.33 4.51 -0.69
CA SER A 68 3.58 5.18 -1.04
C SER A 68 3.42 6.03 -2.29
N ILE A 69 2.59 5.56 -3.23
CA ILE A 69 2.25 6.31 -4.44
C ILE A 69 0.93 7.00 -4.18
N THR A 70 0.99 8.28 -3.81
CA THR A 70 -0.18 9.08 -3.55
C THR A 70 -0.69 9.69 -4.84
N GLN A 71 -1.92 10.21 -4.79
CA GLN A 71 -2.50 10.90 -5.93
C GLN A 71 -1.65 12.09 -6.35
N GLU A 72 -1.04 12.78 -5.40
CA GLU A 72 -0.17 13.91 -5.68
C GLU A 72 1.07 13.50 -6.46
N ILE A 73 1.72 12.41 -6.04
CA ILE A 73 2.88 11.86 -6.73
C ILE A 73 2.49 11.40 -8.13
N ASP A 74 1.32 10.79 -8.26
CA ASP A 74 0.81 10.32 -9.53
C ASP A 74 0.59 11.48 -10.49
N GLN A 75 -0.01 12.56 -10.01
CA GLN A 75 -0.22 13.78 -10.80
C GLN A 75 1.10 14.41 -11.20
N TRP A 76 2.06 14.46 -10.28
CA TRP A 76 3.38 14.98 -10.57
C TRP A 76 4.06 14.16 -11.65
N TYR A 77 4.00 12.85 -11.52
CA TYR A 77 4.58 11.93 -12.50
C TYR A 77 3.99 12.15 -13.88
N ASN A 78 2.66 12.25 -13.96
CA ASN A 78 1.98 12.47 -15.23
C ASN A 78 2.35 13.81 -15.85
N THR A 79 2.49 14.85 -15.02
CA THR A 79 2.90 16.18 -15.51
C THR A 79 4.30 16.14 -16.10
N VAL A 80 5.23 15.50 -15.41
CA VAL A 80 6.61 15.36 -15.88
C VAL A 80 6.66 14.53 -17.15
N LYS A 81 5.90 13.44 -17.20
CA LYS A 81 5.82 12.57 -18.36
C LYS A 81 5.33 13.33 -19.60
N ASP A 82 4.32 14.17 -19.44
CA ASP A 82 3.79 14.97 -20.53
C ASP A 82 4.83 15.96 -21.05
N LYS A 83 5.53 16.64 -20.15
CA LYS A 83 6.57 17.59 -20.53
C LYS A 83 7.71 16.89 -21.26
N VAL A 84 8.11 15.73 -20.76
CA VAL A 84 9.17 14.94 -21.38
C VAL A 84 8.74 14.48 -22.77
N SER A 85 7.50 14.03 -22.90
CA SER A 85 6.96 13.57 -24.18
C SER A 85 6.93 14.69 -25.22
N ASN A 86 6.69 15.92 -24.78
CA ASN A 86 6.63 17.06 -25.69
C ASN A 86 8.00 17.56 -26.13
N VAL A 87 9.01 17.43 -25.27
CA VAL A 87 10.33 17.99 -25.51
C VAL A 87 11.30 16.97 -26.08
N ILE A 88 11.28 15.76 -25.56
CA ILE A 88 12.29 14.74 -25.82
C ILE A 88 12.04 13.92 -27.09
N PRO A 89 10.81 13.64 -27.51
CA PRO A 89 10.57 12.72 -28.64
C PRO A 89 11.38 13.04 -29.91
N LYS A 90 11.80 14.26 -30.04
CA LYS A 90 12.55 14.66 -31.19
C LYS A 90 13.99 14.13 -31.22
N TYR A 91 14.51 13.78 -30.05
CA TYR A 91 15.87 13.24 -29.98
C TYR A 91 15.94 11.86 -29.33
N THR A 92 15.04 11.55 -28.44
CA THR A 92 15.15 10.31 -27.69
C THR A 92 15.00 9.07 -28.54
N ASP A 93 14.31 9.20 -29.62
CA ASP A 93 14.15 8.09 -30.56
C ASP A 93 15.47 7.54 -31.00
N LYS A 94 16.49 8.36 -31.04
CA LYS A 94 17.76 8.02 -31.65
C LYS A 94 18.92 8.01 -30.70
N THR A 95 18.92 8.85 -29.69
CA THR A 95 20.11 9.10 -28.92
C THR A 95 20.05 8.52 -27.52
N PHE A 96 18.92 8.62 -26.86
CA PHE A 96 18.85 8.20 -25.48
C PHE A 96 18.62 6.73 -25.29
N TYR A 97 17.91 6.14 -26.21
CA TYR A 97 17.50 4.74 -26.10
C TYR A 97 18.04 3.88 -27.22
N GLY A 98 18.71 4.52 -28.10
CA GLY A 98 19.24 3.83 -29.28
C GLY A 98 20.30 2.84 -28.98
#